data_5d26bfd26b12472a5cbd4ffd63d52a82
#
_entry.id   5d26bfd26b12472a5cbd4ffd63d52a82
#
_cell.length_a   1.000
_cell.length_b   1.000
_cell.length_c   1.000
_cell.angle_alpha   90.00
_cell.angle_beta   90.00
_cell.angle_gamma   90.00
#
_symmetry.space_group_name_H-M   'P 1'
#
loop_
_entity.id
_entity.type
_entity.pdbx_description
1 polymer ?
#
loop_
_entity_poly.entity_id
_entity_poly.type
_entity_poly.pdbx_seq_one_letter_code
_entity_poly.pdbx_strand_id
1 'polypeptide(L)'
;MGLTSASTGINAVDMGFSIEKKHTSDKIIALAGNPNVGKSTVFNALTGLKQHTGNWPGKTVGNACGTCSRNGRNYILVDIPGTYSLMAHSREEEVARDFICFGNPDAVIVVCDATCLERNLNLVLQTLEITNKIVVCV
;
A
#
# COMPACT_ATOMS: atom_id res chain seq x y z
N MET A 1 -6.86 29.19 -4.42
CA MET A 1 -7.37 28.31 -3.35
C MET A 1 -7.13 26.87 -3.74
N GLY A 2 -6.34 26.18 -3.03
CA GLY A 2 -5.92 24.84 -3.35
C GLY A 2 -7.00 23.74 -3.35
N LEU A 3 -8.17 24.00 -3.92
CA LEU A 3 -9.28 23.05 -3.95
C LEU A 3 -8.87 21.74 -4.68
N THR A 4 -8.14 21.88 -5.78
CA THR A 4 -7.66 20.72 -6.53
C THR A 4 -6.57 19.98 -5.77
N SER A 5 -5.67 20.70 -5.14
CA SER A 5 -4.64 20.13 -4.28
C SER A 5 -5.26 19.50 -3.04
N ALA A 6 -6.27 20.15 -2.48
CA ALA A 6 -7.03 19.64 -1.36
C ALA A 6 -7.77 18.35 -1.72
N SER A 7 -8.40 18.28 -2.89
CA SER A 7 -9.11 17.06 -3.31
C SER A 7 -8.15 15.89 -3.54
N THR A 8 -6.94 16.15 -4.00
CA THR A 8 -5.92 15.11 -4.16
C THR A 8 -5.36 14.63 -2.82
N GLY A 9 -5.26 15.53 -1.85
CA GLY A 9 -4.73 15.26 -0.51
C GLY A 9 -5.78 14.86 0.53
N ILE A 10 -7.05 15.13 0.29
CA ILE A 10 -8.13 14.93 1.26
C ILE A 10 -8.15 13.49 1.78
N ASN A 11 -8.11 12.52 0.88
CA ASN A 11 -8.17 11.13 1.29
C ASN A 11 -7.01 10.73 2.21
N ALA A 12 -5.82 11.22 1.93
CA ALA A 12 -4.66 10.96 2.77
C ALA A 12 -4.74 11.71 4.10
N VAL A 13 -5.28 12.94 4.09
CA VAL A 13 -5.49 13.74 5.30
C VAL A 13 -6.57 13.14 6.18
N ASP A 14 -7.68 12.69 5.59
CA ASP A 14 -8.78 12.06 6.33
C ASP A 14 -8.34 10.76 7.02
N MET A 15 -7.40 10.05 6.41
CA MET A 15 -6.78 8.88 7.01
C MET A 15 -5.66 9.25 8.00
N GLY A 16 -5.31 10.54 8.08
CA GLY A 16 -4.21 11.01 8.90
C GLY A 16 -2.82 10.57 8.39
N PHE A 17 -2.73 10.08 7.16
CA PHE A 17 -1.49 9.66 6.53
C PHE A 17 -1.27 10.46 5.25
N SER A 18 -0.35 11.42 5.28
CA SER A 18 -0.02 12.21 4.09
C SER A 18 1.12 11.58 3.32
N ILE A 19 0.86 11.29 2.05
CA ILE A 19 1.89 10.85 1.11
C ILE A 19 2.30 12.09 0.31
N GLU A 20 3.52 12.53 0.52
CA GLU A 20 4.06 13.65 -0.21
C GLU A 20 4.51 13.23 -1.61
N LYS A 21 3.80 13.71 -2.61
CA LYS A 21 4.22 13.59 -3.99
C LYS A 21 5.11 14.78 -4.32
N LYS A 22 6.31 14.51 -4.81
CA LYS A 22 7.21 15.56 -5.31
C LYS A 22 6.74 16.12 -6.66
N HIS A 23 6.09 15.28 -7.44
CA HIS A 23 5.55 15.64 -8.75
C HIS A 23 4.15 15.05 -8.93
N THR A 24 3.31 15.72 -9.70
CA THR A 24 1.96 15.24 -10.02
C THR A 24 1.96 13.93 -10.80
N SER A 25 3.06 13.65 -11.49
CA SER A 25 3.26 12.39 -12.23
C SER A 25 3.65 11.21 -11.36
N ASP A 26 3.98 11.43 -10.09
CA ASP A 26 4.35 10.36 -9.17
C ASP A 26 3.16 9.42 -8.92
N LYS A 27 3.44 8.11 -8.98
CA LYS A 27 2.43 7.08 -8.79
C LYS A 27 2.57 6.45 -7.41
N ILE A 28 1.44 6.23 -6.75
CA ILE A 28 1.37 5.58 -5.45
C ILE A 28 1.05 4.11 -5.66
N ILE A 29 1.90 3.24 -5.12
CA ILE A 29 1.74 1.79 -5.19
C ILE A 29 1.61 1.28 -3.75
N ALA A 30 0.49 0.66 -3.44
CA ALA A 30 0.31 -0.05 -2.19
C ALA A 30 0.92 -1.45 -2.29
N LEU A 31 1.68 -1.86 -1.28
CA LEU A 31 2.25 -3.19 -1.21
C LEU A 31 1.52 -3.96 -0.11
N ALA A 32 0.77 -4.97 -0.51
CA ALA A 32 -0.05 -5.82 0.34
C ALA A 32 0.43 -7.28 0.31
N GLY A 33 0.01 -8.04 1.26
CA GLY A 33 0.33 -9.47 1.34
C GLY A 33 0.02 -10.03 2.72
N ASN A 34 -0.04 -11.36 2.81
CA ASN A 34 -0.14 -12.02 4.09
C ASN A 34 1.14 -11.80 4.92
N PRO A 35 1.08 -11.93 6.25
CA PRO A 35 2.29 -11.88 7.05
C PRO A 35 3.32 -12.94 6.61
N ASN A 36 4.59 -12.56 6.58
CA ASN A 36 5.73 -13.45 6.30
C ASN A 36 5.76 -14.05 4.88
N VAL A 37 5.23 -13.37 3.90
CA VAL A 37 5.28 -13.84 2.48
C VAL A 37 6.48 -13.30 1.69
N GLY A 38 7.34 -12.51 2.32
CA GLY A 38 8.45 -11.82 1.64
C GLY A 38 8.10 -10.41 1.18
N LYS A 39 7.03 -9.82 1.69
CA LYS A 39 6.60 -8.46 1.36
C LYS A 39 7.70 -7.43 1.64
N SER A 40 8.37 -7.51 2.79
CA SER A 40 9.49 -6.63 3.13
C SER A 40 10.68 -6.82 2.20
N THR A 41 10.94 -8.05 1.75
CA THR A 41 12.00 -8.33 0.77
C THR A 41 11.72 -7.63 -0.55
N VAL A 42 10.48 -7.73 -1.04
CA VAL A 42 10.05 -7.05 -2.27
C VAL A 42 10.13 -5.53 -2.10
N PHE A 43 9.66 -5.02 -0.98
CA PHE A 43 9.72 -3.59 -0.67
C PHE A 43 11.16 -3.06 -0.68
N ASN A 44 12.06 -3.75 0.01
CA ASN A 44 13.47 -3.35 0.08
C ASN A 44 14.16 -3.46 -1.29
N ALA A 45 13.85 -4.47 -2.07
CA ALA A 45 14.40 -4.65 -3.41
C ALA A 45 13.97 -3.51 -4.35
N LEU A 46 12.71 -3.07 -4.26
CA LEU A 46 12.19 -2.01 -5.10
C LEU A 46 12.66 -0.62 -4.67
N THR A 47 12.77 -0.36 -3.38
CA THR A 47 13.15 0.96 -2.85
C THR A 47 14.65 1.13 -2.65
N GLY A 48 15.44 0.06 -2.75
CA GLY A 48 16.88 0.10 -2.45
C GLY A 48 17.15 0.48 -1.00
N LEU A 49 16.31 0.08 -0.07
CA LEU A 49 16.38 0.43 1.35
C LEU A 49 16.17 1.92 1.65
N LYS A 50 15.77 2.71 0.67
CA LYS A 50 15.41 4.12 0.84
C LYS A 50 13.96 4.23 1.30
N GLN A 51 13.75 4.15 2.60
CA GLN A 51 12.42 4.15 3.19
C GLN A 51 12.34 5.05 4.41
N HIS A 52 11.15 5.56 4.65
CA HIS A 52 10.77 6.22 5.88
C HIS A 52 9.81 5.32 6.64
N THR A 53 10.07 5.14 7.92
CA THR A 53 9.23 4.32 8.80
C THR A 53 8.56 5.18 9.84
N GLY A 54 7.40 4.75 10.30
CA GLY A 54 6.64 5.42 11.34
C GLY A 54 5.44 4.59 11.73
N ASN A 55 4.44 5.23 12.26
CA ASN A 55 3.16 4.60 12.58
C ASN A 55 2.03 5.23 11.75
N TRP A 56 1.03 4.42 11.44
CA TRP A 56 -0.21 4.94 10.90
C TRP A 56 -0.83 5.90 11.92
N PRO A 57 -1.23 7.12 11.50
CA PRO A 57 -1.72 8.13 12.41
C PRO A 57 -2.88 7.65 13.28
N GLY A 58 -2.78 7.93 14.58
CA GLY A 58 -3.77 7.53 15.56
C GLY A 58 -3.79 6.02 15.87
N LYS A 59 -2.86 5.25 15.33
CA LYS A 59 -2.80 3.79 15.50
C LYS A 59 -1.39 3.34 15.87
N THR A 60 -1.31 2.21 16.58
CA THR A 60 -0.02 1.58 16.94
C THR A 60 0.49 0.64 15.84
N VAL A 61 0.02 0.83 14.62
CA VAL A 61 0.38 0.01 13.46
C VAL A 61 1.51 0.72 12.71
N GLY A 62 2.57 -0.02 12.43
CA GLY A 62 3.72 0.51 11.69
C GLY A 62 3.41 0.76 10.23
N ASN A 63 4.04 1.80 9.68
CA ASN A 63 4.04 2.06 8.25
C ASN A 63 5.47 2.16 7.73
N ALA A 64 5.62 1.94 6.44
CA ALA A 64 6.85 2.24 5.72
C ALA A 64 6.48 2.80 4.35
N CYS A 65 7.24 3.81 3.94
CA CYS A 65 7.06 4.46 2.67
C CYS A 65 8.41 4.59 2.00
N GLY A 66 8.51 4.21 0.75
CA GLY A 66 9.77 4.28 0.00
C GLY A 66 9.53 4.75 -1.41
N THR A 67 10.59 5.10 -2.10
CA THR A 67 10.52 5.58 -3.47
C THR A 67 11.39 4.73 -4.38
N CYS A 68 10.92 4.55 -5.61
CA CYS A 68 11.74 4.00 -6.68
C CYS A 68 11.47 4.73 -7.98
N SER A 69 12.48 4.76 -8.84
CA SER A 69 12.38 5.37 -10.17
C SER A 69 12.68 4.32 -11.23
N ARG A 70 11.86 4.24 -12.24
CA ARG A 70 12.05 3.33 -13.36
C ARG A 70 11.55 3.97 -14.66
N ASN A 71 12.37 3.91 -15.70
CA ASN A 71 12.03 4.44 -17.01
C ASN A 71 11.54 5.90 -16.98
N GLY A 72 12.19 6.75 -16.16
CA GLY A 72 11.84 8.16 -16.02
C GLY A 72 10.57 8.43 -15.21
N ARG A 73 9.97 7.40 -14.61
CA ARG A 73 8.80 7.54 -13.74
C ARG A 73 9.18 7.27 -12.29
N ASN A 74 8.57 8.05 -11.40
CA ASN A 74 8.76 7.90 -9.96
C ASN A 74 7.54 7.19 -9.36
N TYR A 75 7.83 6.25 -8.48
CA TYR A 75 6.82 5.49 -7.76
C TYR A 75 7.06 5.66 -6.26
N ILE A 76 5.98 5.88 -5.54
CA ILE A 76 5.98 5.90 -4.07
C ILE A 76 5.34 4.59 -3.62
N LEU A 77 6.14 3.74 -2.98
CA LEU A 77 5.66 2.48 -2.44
C LEU A 77 5.23 2.69 -1.00
N VAL A 78 4.03 2.25 -0.69
CA VAL A 78 3.48 2.28 0.67
C VAL A 78 3.32 0.84 1.13
N ASP A 79 4.08 0.49 2.15
CA ASP A 79 3.99 -0.83 2.76
C ASP A 79 2.80 -0.83 3.73
N ILE A 80 1.73 -1.51 3.35
CA ILE A 80 0.58 -1.67 4.24
C ILE A 80 0.77 -2.90 5.12
N PRO A 81 0.15 -2.95 6.32
CA PRO A 81 0.33 -4.07 7.23
C PRO A 81 0.02 -5.41 6.60
N GLY A 82 0.82 -6.43 6.92
CA GLY A 82 0.55 -7.80 6.50
C GLY A 82 -0.75 -8.31 7.12
N THR A 83 -1.68 -8.77 6.29
CA THR A 83 -2.99 -9.25 6.72
C THR A 83 -3.43 -10.46 5.91
N TYR A 84 -4.26 -11.31 6.51
CA TYR A 84 -4.86 -12.46 5.81
C TYR A 84 -6.14 -12.09 5.08
N SER A 85 -6.80 -11.01 5.50
CA SER A 85 -8.05 -10.56 4.91
C SER A 85 -8.23 -9.05 5.08
N LEU A 86 -9.24 -8.50 4.44
CA LEU A 86 -9.64 -7.09 4.55
C LEU A 86 -10.99 -6.94 5.28
N MET A 87 -11.36 -7.90 6.10
CA MET A 87 -12.64 -7.91 6.81
C MET A 87 -12.68 -7.00 8.04
N ALA A 88 -11.58 -6.35 8.36
CA ALA A 88 -11.44 -5.38 9.46
C ALA A 88 -11.69 -5.97 10.86
N HIS A 89 -11.21 -7.18 11.09
CA HIS A 89 -11.24 -7.83 12.41
C HIS A 89 -10.06 -7.41 13.32
N SER A 90 -9.03 -6.79 12.74
CA SER A 90 -7.87 -6.27 13.47
C SER A 90 -7.58 -4.85 13.02
N ARG A 91 -6.72 -4.15 13.78
CA ARG A 91 -6.26 -2.80 13.41
C ARG A 91 -5.47 -2.82 12.10
N GLU A 92 -4.66 -3.86 11.90
CA GLU A 92 -3.88 -4.05 10.69
C GLU A 92 -4.79 -4.24 9.47
N GLU A 93 -5.82 -5.06 9.59
CA GLU A 93 -6.80 -5.26 8.52
C GLU A 93 -7.60 -3.98 8.23
N GLU A 94 -7.97 -3.26 9.26
CA GLU A 94 -8.66 -1.97 9.12
C GLU A 94 -7.79 -0.96 8.34
N VAL A 95 -6.52 -0.82 8.73
CA VAL A 95 -5.58 0.08 8.06
C VAL A 95 -5.37 -0.33 6.61
N ALA A 96 -5.16 -1.61 6.35
CA ALA A 96 -4.97 -2.14 4.99
C ALA A 96 -6.19 -1.88 4.11
N ARG A 97 -7.37 -2.21 4.60
CA ARG A 97 -8.64 -1.96 3.91
C ARG A 97 -8.83 -0.48 3.61
N ASP A 98 -8.70 0.36 4.62
CA ASP A 98 -8.95 1.80 4.50
C ASP A 98 -7.98 2.46 3.53
N PHE A 99 -6.72 2.04 3.52
CA PHE A 99 -5.77 2.57 2.56
C PHE A 99 -6.11 2.16 1.12
N ILE A 100 -6.48 0.90 0.90
CA ILE A 100 -6.86 0.43 -0.44
C ILE A 100 -8.15 1.11 -0.91
N CYS A 101 -9.13 1.28 -0.02
CA CYS A 101 -10.42 1.89 -0.35
C CYS A 101 -10.33 3.41 -0.54
N PHE A 102 -9.63 4.10 0.33
CA PHE A 102 -9.70 5.55 0.47
C PHE A 102 -8.37 6.27 0.24
N GLY A 103 -7.25 5.57 0.35
CA GLY A 103 -5.93 6.14 0.09
C GLY A 103 -5.66 6.41 -1.39
N ASN A 104 -6.53 5.94 -2.26
CA ASN A 104 -6.48 6.11 -3.71
C ASN A 104 -5.12 5.74 -4.33
N PRO A 105 -4.59 4.55 -4.06
CA PRO A 105 -3.37 4.10 -4.72
C PRO A 105 -3.60 3.93 -6.23
N ASP A 106 -2.57 4.21 -7.01
CA ASP A 106 -2.63 4.00 -8.46
C ASP A 106 -2.61 2.52 -8.83
N ALA A 107 -2.01 1.69 -7.99
CA ALA A 107 -2.06 0.23 -8.10
C ALA A 107 -1.77 -0.42 -6.75
N VAL A 108 -2.17 -1.66 -6.61
CA VAL A 108 -1.89 -2.50 -5.45
C VAL A 108 -1.08 -3.71 -5.92
N ILE A 109 0.08 -3.94 -5.32
CA ILE A 109 0.84 -5.17 -5.52
C ILE A 109 0.53 -6.09 -4.34
N VAL A 110 0.02 -7.27 -4.62
CA VAL A 110 -0.21 -8.30 -3.60
C VAL A 110 0.88 -9.36 -3.73
N VAL A 111 1.71 -9.45 -2.70
CA VAL A 111 2.79 -10.45 -2.64
C VAL A 111 2.22 -11.76 -2.10
N CYS A 112 2.43 -12.83 -2.84
CA CYS A 112 1.94 -14.17 -2.52
C CYS A 112 3.10 -15.15 -2.39
N ASP A 113 2.99 -16.04 -1.42
CA ASP A 113 3.91 -17.16 -1.27
C ASP A 113 3.44 -18.33 -2.16
N ALA A 114 4.27 -18.75 -3.10
CA ALA A 114 3.95 -19.85 -4.02
C ALA A 114 3.67 -21.16 -3.29
N THR A 115 4.26 -21.37 -2.12
CA THR A 115 4.05 -22.59 -1.31
C THR A 115 2.72 -22.61 -0.59
N CYS A 116 2.07 -21.45 -0.43
CA CYS A 116 0.77 -21.28 0.22
C CYS A 116 -0.19 -20.45 -0.64
N LEU A 117 -0.13 -20.63 -1.95
CA LEU A 117 -0.81 -19.75 -2.90
C LEU A 117 -2.32 -19.67 -2.67
N GLU A 118 -2.98 -20.81 -2.47
CA GLU A 118 -4.42 -20.86 -2.21
C GLU A 118 -4.84 -19.93 -1.07
N ARG A 119 -4.12 -19.99 0.03
CA ARG A 119 -4.37 -19.14 1.20
C ARG A 119 -4.14 -17.65 0.89
N ASN A 120 -3.09 -17.35 0.12
CA ASN A 120 -2.74 -15.99 -0.25
C ASN A 120 -3.72 -15.38 -1.25
N LEU A 121 -4.31 -16.20 -2.12
CA LEU A 121 -5.29 -15.74 -3.12
C LEU A 121 -6.57 -15.18 -2.49
N ASN A 122 -6.89 -15.53 -1.26
CA ASN A 122 -8.02 -14.94 -0.56
C ASN A 122 -7.90 -13.40 -0.45
N LEU A 123 -6.72 -12.91 -0.09
CA LEU A 123 -6.46 -11.47 -0.05
C LEU A 123 -6.51 -10.84 -1.44
N VAL A 124 -6.00 -11.54 -2.46
CA VAL A 124 -6.08 -11.08 -3.86
C VAL A 124 -7.53 -10.89 -4.29
N LEU A 125 -8.38 -11.87 -4.02
CA LEU A 125 -9.80 -11.80 -4.39
C LEU A 125 -10.53 -10.67 -3.66
N GLN A 126 -10.27 -10.49 -2.38
CA GLN A 126 -10.84 -9.38 -1.61
C GLN A 126 -10.37 -8.01 -2.13
N THR A 127 -9.11 -7.91 -2.51
CA THR A 127 -8.56 -6.67 -3.09
C THR A 127 -9.21 -6.39 -4.45
N LEU A 128 -9.46 -7.43 -5.26
CA LEU A 128 -10.13 -7.29 -6.56
C LEU A 128 -11.58 -6.79 -6.44
N GLU A 129 -12.23 -7.04 -5.33
CA GLU A 129 -13.57 -6.49 -5.06
C GLU A 129 -13.54 -4.96 -4.86
N ILE A 130 -12.40 -4.43 -4.46
CA ILE A 130 -12.23 -2.99 -4.19
C ILE A 130 -11.66 -2.26 -5.41
N THR A 131 -10.67 -2.84 -6.07
CA THR A 131 -9.96 -2.22 -7.18
C THR A 131 -9.58 -3.25 -8.24
N ASN A 132 -9.60 -2.81 -9.50
CA ASN A 132 -9.09 -3.61 -10.61
C ASN A 132 -7.62 -3.31 -10.95
N LYS A 133 -7.01 -2.37 -10.24
CA LYS A 133 -5.60 -1.97 -10.43
C LYS A 133 -4.70 -2.80 -9.53
N ILE A 134 -4.62 -4.08 -9.80
CA ILE A 134 -3.90 -5.03 -8.96
C ILE A 134 -2.85 -5.79 -9.77
N VAL A 135 -1.71 -6.04 -9.14
CA VAL A 135 -0.63 -6.88 -9.65
C VAL A 135 -0.35 -7.96 -8.60
N VAL A 136 -0.33 -9.20 -9.02
CA VAL A 136 0.02 -10.32 -8.15
C VAL A 136 1.49 -10.65 -8.35
N CYS A 137 2.24 -10.63 -7.27
CA CYS A 137 3.66 -10.97 -7.23
C CYS A 137 3.82 -12.31 -6.49
N VAL A 138 4.29 -13.33 -7.17
CA VAL A 138 4.49 -14.69 -6.63
C VAL A 138 5.96 -15.01 -6.52
#